data_34efae1d88b9b6d1621f3b17035396d0
#
_entry.id   34efae1d88b9b6d1621f3b17035396d0
#
_cell.length_a   1.000
_cell.length_b   1.000
_cell.length_c   1.000
_cell.angle_alpha   90.00
_cell.angle_beta   90.00
_cell.angle_gamma   90.00
#
_symmetry.space_group_name_H-M   'P 1'
#
loop_
_entity.id
_entity.type
_entity.pdbx_description
1 polymer ?
#
loop_
_entity_poly.entity_id
_entity_poly.type
_entity_poly.pdbx_seq_one_letter_code
_entity_poly.pdbx_strand_id
1 'polypeptide(L)'
;MCIRDRYTSTTSDILSEDSFPVQFAVDPTGPQGGSLLQSLISMPSTAERMTLGGPVGFIIMTIGLLATALFIWRFRELWGIRTAVQAQAASETLSDDNALGRILKIAEEDKKADTETLELKMAEQILKERPTIEGLNWVLKIVSVVAPLMGLFGTIIGMIETFTMITLFGTGDPKTMASGISVALVTTWLGLMVAIPTTFMYATVNNFAKGILGTIEESSTGMAAKRSEGKA
;
A
#
# COMPACT_ATOMS: atom_id res chain seq x y z
N MET A 1 -25.37 -28.13 -0.43
CA MET A 1 -26.36 -28.83 0.42
C MET A 1 -27.61 -27.95 0.39
N CYS A 2 -28.60 -28.32 -0.42
CA CYS A 2 -29.82 -27.52 -0.61
C CYS A 2 -30.65 -27.54 0.68
N ILE A 3 -31.18 -26.36 1.07
CA ILE A 3 -32.14 -26.20 2.17
C ILE A 3 -33.33 -27.18 1.97
N ARG A 4 -33.65 -27.49 0.73
CA ARG A 4 -34.69 -28.44 0.32
C ARG A 4 -34.49 -29.83 0.94
N ASP A 5 -33.24 -30.29 1.11
CA ASP A 5 -32.97 -31.65 1.61
C ASP A 5 -33.13 -31.78 3.14
N ARG A 6 -33.13 -30.64 3.87
CA ARG A 6 -33.26 -30.63 5.33
C ARG A 6 -34.73 -30.85 5.81
N TYR A 7 -35.68 -30.54 4.95
CA TYR A 7 -37.12 -30.58 5.27
C TYR A 7 -37.88 -31.74 4.57
N THR A 8 -37.19 -32.54 3.77
CA THR A 8 -37.81 -33.72 3.10
C THR A 8 -38.27 -34.77 4.10
N SER A 9 -37.59 -34.92 5.23
CA SER A 9 -38.01 -35.85 6.30
C SER A 9 -39.30 -35.40 6.99
N THR A 10 -39.45 -34.09 7.24
CA THR A 10 -40.65 -33.53 7.87
C THR A 10 -41.87 -33.57 6.96
N THR A 11 -41.69 -33.49 5.62
CA THR A 11 -42.78 -33.68 4.67
C THR A 11 -43.20 -35.15 4.53
N SER A 12 -42.29 -36.11 4.67
CA SER A 12 -42.63 -37.52 4.70
C SER A 12 -43.40 -37.94 5.97
N ASP A 13 -43.06 -37.28 7.12
CA ASP A 13 -43.73 -37.52 8.40
C ASP A 13 -45.17 -36.97 8.43
N ILE A 14 -45.45 -35.88 7.68
CA ILE A 14 -46.83 -35.34 7.50
C ILE A 14 -47.68 -36.24 6.62
N LEU A 15 -47.06 -36.94 5.68
CA LEU A 15 -47.76 -37.85 4.75
C LEU A 15 -48.00 -39.24 5.33
N SER A 16 -47.30 -39.63 6.39
CA SER A 16 -47.53 -40.84 7.15
C SER A 16 -48.51 -40.54 8.29
N GLU A 17 -49.78 -40.91 8.15
CA GLU A 17 -50.90 -40.60 9.07
C GLU A 17 -50.76 -41.17 10.50
N ASP A 18 -49.62 -41.74 10.91
CA ASP A 18 -49.52 -42.60 12.10
C ASP A 18 -49.03 -41.93 13.38
N SER A 19 -48.72 -40.63 13.39
CA SER A 19 -48.24 -40.00 14.64
C SER A 19 -48.62 -38.54 14.83
N PHE A 20 -49.46 -38.23 15.78
CA PHE A 20 -49.69 -36.88 16.32
C PHE A 20 -48.95 -36.74 17.67
N PRO A 21 -48.27 -35.59 17.93
CA PRO A 21 -48.14 -34.35 17.17
C PRO A 21 -47.00 -34.37 16.12
N VAL A 22 -47.30 -33.95 14.90
CA VAL A 22 -46.31 -33.81 13.83
C VAL A 22 -45.62 -32.45 13.93
N GLN A 23 -44.29 -32.43 14.01
CA GLN A 23 -43.49 -31.21 13.96
C GLN A 23 -43.29 -30.82 12.50
N PHE A 24 -43.80 -29.67 12.10
CA PHE A 24 -43.55 -29.10 10.78
C PHE A 24 -42.82 -27.75 10.88
N ALA A 25 -41.86 -27.56 10.00
CA ALA A 25 -41.15 -26.31 9.93
C ALA A 25 -42.00 -25.24 9.21
N VAL A 26 -42.40 -24.21 9.94
CA VAL A 26 -43.05 -23.02 9.35
C VAL A 26 -41.99 -21.99 9.07
N ASP A 27 -41.92 -21.52 7.82
CA ASP A 27 -41.14 -20.34 7.48
C ASP A 27 -41.95 -19.10 7.87
N PRO A 28 -41.61 -18.42 8.99
CA PRO A 28 -42.35 -17.26 9.46
C PRO A 28 -42.14 -16.01 8.58
N THR A 29 -41.22 -16.06 7.60
CA THR A 29 -40.81 -14.94 6.76
C THR A 29 -41.60 -14.86 5.45
N GLY A 30 -42.46 -15.85 5.15
CA GLY A 30 -43.29 -15.93 3.97
C GLY A 30 -42.50 -16.16 2.66
N PRO A 31 -43.14 -16.03 1.47
CA PRO A 31 -42.55 -16.42 0.20
C PRO A 31 -41.25 -15.65 -0.16
N GLN A 32 -41.01 -14.50 0.48
CA GLN A 32 -39.81 -13.65 0.24
C GLN A 32 -38.72 -13.86 1.30
N GLY A 33 -39.01 -14.48 2.43
CA GLY A 33 -38.06 -14.60 3.52
C GLY A 33 -36.92 -15.58 3.24
N GLY A 34 -37.19 -16.63 2.50
CA GLY A 34 -36.16 -17.59 2.04
C GLY A 34 -35.10 -16.91 1.16
N SER A 35 -35.48 -15.90 0.36
CA SER A 35 -34.57 -15.15 -0.47
C SER A 35 -33.71 -14.17 0.33
N LEU A 36 -34.26 -13.58 1.40
CA LEU A 36 -33.51 -12.70 2.32
C LEU A 36 -32.46 -13.49 3.14
N LEU A 37 -32.83 -14.63 3.70
CA LEU A 37 -31.89 -15.51 4.40
C LEU A 37 -30.81 -16.05 3.47
N GLN A 38 -31.16 -16.42 2.26
CA GLN A 38 -30.21 -16.87 1.25
C GLN A 38 -29.27 -15.74 0.81
N SER A 39 -29.74 -14.50 0.73
CA SER A 39 -28.89 -13.34 0.41
C SER A 39 -27.90 -13.02 1.53
N LEU A 40 -28.30 -13.19 2.80
CA LEU A 40 -27.40 -13.02 3.95
C LEU A 40 -26.34 -14.14 4.04
N ILE A 41 -26.71 -15.38 3.72
CA ILE A 41 -25.79 -16.52 3.72
C ILE A 41 -24.83 -16.46 2.52
N SER A 42 -25.26 -15.87 1.40
CA SER A 42 -24.47 -15.74 0.17
C SER A 42 -23.63 -14.45 0.11
N MET A 43 -23.58 -13.65 1.18
CA MET A 43 -22.68 -12.49 1.21
C MET A 43 -21.21 -12.95 1.09
N PRO A 44 -20.49 -12.56 0.04
CA PRO A 44 -19.12 -12.98 -0.14
C PRO A 44 -18.26 -12.44 1.02
N SER A 45 -17.40 -13.29 1.57
CA SER A 45 -16.41 -12.90 2.58
C SER A 45 -15.44 -11.85 1.99
N THR A 46 -14.72 -11.13 2.86
CA THR A 46 -13.72 -10.15 2.40
C THR A 46 -12.64 -10.80 1.52
N ALA A 47 -12.26 -12.05 1.81
CA ALA A 47 -11.33 -12.82 0.99
C ALA A 47 -11.91 -13.15 -0.40
N GLU A 48 -13.16 -13.57 -0.47
CA GLU A 48 -13.86 -13.81 -1.74
C GLU A 48 -14.04 -12.53 -2.55
N ARG A 49 -14.26 -11.38 -1.90
CA ARG A 49 -14.30 -10.08 -2.59
C ARG A 49 -12.97 -9.73 -3.25
N MET A 50 -11.83 -10.08 -2.63
CA MET A 50 -10.52 -9.87 -3.24
C MET A 50 -10.34 -10.69 -4.51
N THR A 51 -10.84 -11.93 -4.54
CA THR A 51 -10.78 -12.78 -5.75
C THR A 51 -11.71 -12.31 -6.86
N LEU A 52 -12.81 -11.58 -6.52
CA LEU A 52 -13.73 -11.00 -7.49
C LEU A 52 -13.10 -9.87 -8.32
N GLY A 53 -11.99 -9.28 -7.88
CA GLY A 53 -11.29 -8.23 -8.65
C GLY A 53 -10.62 -8.71 -9.96
N GLY A 54 -10.69 -10.01 -10.28
CA GLY A 54 -10.14 -10.58 -11.49
C GLY A 54 -8.63 -10.35 -11.66
N PRO A 55 -8.10 -10.39 -12.89
CA PRO A 55 -6.67 -10.22 -13.16
C PRO A 55 -6.13 -8.86 -12.71
N VAL A 56 -6.92 -7.79 -12.86
CA VAL A 56 -6.53 -6.43 -12.48
C VAL A 56 -6.41 -6.33 -10.96
N GLY A 57 -7.35 -6.89 -10.21
CA GLY A 57 -7.28 -6.94 -8.75
C GLY A 57 -6.05 -7.67 -8.25
N PHE A 58 -5.69 -8.79 -8.89
CA PHE A 58 -4.47 -9.54 -8.55
C PHE A 58 -3.20 -8.70 -8.77
N ILE A 59 -3.10 -7.97 -9.89
CA ILE A 59 -1.97 -7.07 -10.18
C ILE A 59 -1.86 -5.98 -9.10
N ILE A 60 -2.98 -5.33 -8.75
CA ILE A 60 -3.01 -4.28 -7.72
C ILE A 60 -2.51 -4.82 -6.38
N MET A 61 -2.98 -5.99 -5.95
CA MET A 61 -2.56 -6.61 -4.69
C MET A 61 -1.08 -6.97 -4.70
N THR A 62 -0.56 -7.50 -5.83
CA THR A 62 0.86 -7.81 -5.99
C THR A 62 1.72 -6.56 -5.89
N ILE A 63 1.34 -5.46 -6.55
CA ILE A 63 2.03 -4.17 -6.47
C ILE A 63 2.02 -3.66 -5.03
N GLY A 64 0.89 -3.75 -4.32
CA GLY A 64 0.77 -3.35 -2.92
C GLY A 64 1.68 -4.13 -1.99
N LEU A 65 1.78 -5.44 -2.19
CA LEU A 65 2.65 -6.31 -1.41
C LEU A 65 4.14 -5.98 -1.66
N LEU A 66 4.52 -5.78 -2.93
CA LEU A 66 5.88 -5.38 -3.28
C LEU A 66 6.24 -3.99 -2.71
N ALA A 67 5.31 -3.03 -2.76
CA ALA A 67 5.50 -1.71 -2.17
C ALA A 67 5.68 -1.78 -0.65
N THR A 68 4.91 -2.64 0.03
CA THR A 68 5.04 -2.85 1.48
C THR A 68 6.40 -3.49 1.82
N ALA A 69 6.83 -4.49 1.07
CA ALA A 69 8.15 -5.10 1.25
C ALA A 69 9.28 -4.08 1.02
N LEU A 70 9.18 -3.28 -0.05
CA LEU A 70 10.13 -2.20 -0.33
C LEU A 70 10.16 -1.15 0.78
N PHE A 71 9.02 -0.76 1.33
CA PHE A 71 8.92 0.16 2.45
C PHE A 71 9.65 -0.37 3.68
N ILE A 72 9.41 -1.62 4.08
CA ILE A 72 10.04 -2.24 5.25
C ILE A 72 11.55 -2.28 5.08
N TRP A 73 12.02 -2.70 3.90
CA TRP A 73 13.45 -2.75 3.60
C TRP A 73 14.08 -1.36 3.65
N ARG A 74 13.46 -0.38 2.99
CA ARG A 74 13.96 0.99 2.90
C ARG A 74 13.93 1.71 4.25
N PHE A 75 12.89 1.50 5.02
CA PHE A 75 12.78 2.07 6.36
C PHE A 75 13.90 1.58 7.30
N ARG A 76 14.21 0.28 7.24
CA ARG A 76 15.31 -0.28 8.03
C ARG A 76 16.68 0.29 7.61
N GLU A 77 16.91 0.43 6.32
CA GLU A 77 18.13 1.04 5.77
C GLU A 77 18.30 2.49 6.23
N LEU A 78 17.27 3.31 6.05
CA LEU A 78 17.31 4.71 6.48
C LEU A 78 17.43 4.86 8.00
N TRP A 79 16.82 3.96 8.77
CA TRP A 79 17.00 3.97 10.21
C TRP A 79 18.48 3.75 10.60
N GLY A 80 19.15 2.81 9.94
CA GLY A 80 20.59 2.59 10.13
C GLY A 80 21.44 3.81 9.76
N ILE A 81 21.17 4.43 8.61
CA ILE A 81 21.87 5.65 8.16
C ILE A 81 21.64 6.79 9.16
N ARG A 82 20.40 6.98 9.62
CA ARG A 82 20.06 8.03 10.58
C ARG A 82 20.83 7.87 11.90
N THR A 83 20.86 6.67 12.46
CA THR A 83 21.56 6.41 13.71
C THR A 83 23.06 6.62 13.56
N ALA A 84 23.65 6.23 12.44
CA ALA A 84 25.07 6.45 12.16
C ALA A 84 25.39 7.95 12.00
N VAL A 85 24.56 8.71 11.29
CA VAL A 85 24.72 10.17 11.11
C VAL A 85 24.56 10.91 12.44
N GLN A 86 23.58 10.54 13.27
CA GLN A 86 23.38 11.16 14.59
C GLN A 86 24.54 10.83 15.56
N ALA A 87 25.05 9.60 15.55
CA ALA A 87 26.20 9.22 16.33
C ALA A 87 27.45 10.00 15.91
N GLN A 88 27.65 10.21 14.60
CA GLN A 88 28.75 11.01 14.07
C GLN A 88 28.61 12.49 14.44
N ALA A 89 27.43 13.07 14.39
CA ALA A 89 27.19 14.45 14.77
C ALA A 89 27.49 14.72 16.26
N ALA A 90 27.38 13.69 17.11
CA ALA A 90 27.71 13.77 18.53
C ALA A 90 29.16 13.42 18.87
N SER A 91 29.92 12.88 17.91
CA SER A 91 31.31 12.44 18.13
C SER A 91 32.31 13.39 17.51
N GLU A 92 33.45 13.62 18.17
CA GLU A 92 34.58 14.38 17.62
C GLU A 92 35.45 13.57 16.65
N THR A 93 35.36 12.24 16.72
CA THR A 93 36.14 11.36 15.84
C THR A 93 35.43 11.14 14.52
N LEU A 94 36.06 11.48 13.40
CA LEU A 94 35.51 11.32 12.06
C LEU A 94 35.64 9.86 11.59
N SER A 95 34.52 9.29 11.12
CA SER A 95 34.47 7.93 10.55
C SER A 95 34.08 7.98 9.09
N ASP A 96 34.75 7.25 8.23
CA ASP A 96 34.41 7.10 6.81
C ASP A 96 33.17 6.22 6.56
N ASP A 97 32.67 5.52 7.58
CA ASP A 97 31.60 4.55 7.44
C ASP A 97 30.21 5.21 7.22
N ASN A 98 30.10 6.50 7.48
CA ASN A 98 28.82 7.22 7.35
C ASN A 98 28.93 8.46 6.44
N ALA A 99 27.79 8.88 5.87
CA ALA A 99 27.73 10.01 4.94
C ALA A 99 28.25 11.33 5.54
N LEU A 100 27.89 11.61 6.80
CA LEU A 100 28.34 12.83 7.48
C LEU A 100 29.86 12.82 7.71
N GLY A 101 30.42 11.71 8.13
CA GLY A 101 31.87 11.59 8.37
C GLY A 101 32.69 11.80 7.09
N ARG A 102 32.24 11.23 5.96
CA ARG A 102 32.88 11.48 4.65
C ARG A 102 32.86 12.94 4.23
N ILE A 103 31.78 13.66 4.53
CA ILE A 103 31.65 15.08 4.22
C ILE A 103 32.56 15.92 5.15
N LEU A 104 32.55 15.63 6.46
CA LEU A 104 33.35 16.37 7.43
C LEU A 104 34.85 16.15 7.25
N LYS A 105 35.25 14.96 6.76
CA LYS A 105 36.66 14.63 6.47
C LYS A 105 37.25 15.52 5.38
N ILE A 106 36.44 15.94 4.39
CA ILE A 106 36.88 16.93 3.38
C ILE A 106 37.35 18.23 4.03
N ALA A 107 36.63 18.66 5.08
CA ALA A 107 37.01 19.86 5.82
C ALA A 107 38.31 19.68 6.63
N GLU A 108 38.61 18.46 7.07
CA GLU A 108 39.85 18.16 7.82
C GLU A 108 41.04 18.01 6.88
N GLU A 109 40.88 17.39 5.72
CA GLU A 109 41.94 17.20 4.73
C GLU A 109 42.38 18.51 4.08
N ASP A 110 41.46 19.40 3.76
CA ASP A 110 41.72 20.68 3.09
C ASP A 110 41.84 21.86 4.08
N LYS A 111 42.73 21.75 5.07
CA LYS A 111 42.91 22.83 6.06
C LYS A 111 43.36 24.19 5.49
N LYS A 112 43.93 24.18 4.29
CA LYS A 112 44.43 25.40 3.61
C LYS A 112 43.43 25.99 2.62
N ALA A 113 42.34 25.29 2.30
CA ALA A 113 41.33 25.80 1.36
C ALA A 113 40.63 27.05 1.92
N ASP A 114 40.23 27.92 1.03
CA ASP A 114 39.38 29.05 1.39
C ASP A 114 37.98 28.55 1.80
N THR A 115 37.31 29.32 2.64
CA THR A 115 35.98 28.92 3.21
C THR A 115 34.96 28.67 2.09
N GLU A 116 34.96 29.51 1.04
CA GLU A 116 34.08 29.35 -0.11
C GLU A 116 34.36 28.04 -0.87
N THR A 117 35.63 27.75 -1.12
CA THR A 117 36.04 26.48 -1.79
C THR A 117 35.66 25.26 -0.97
N LEU A 118 35.76 25.34 0.37
CA LEU A 118 35.39 24.28 1.26
C LEU A 118 33.90 24.02 1.22
N GLU A 119 33.06 25.07 1.30
CA GLU A 119 31.60 24.95 1.21
C GLU A 119 31.16 24.28 -0.09
N LEU A 120 31.78 24.68 -1.22
CA LEU A 120 31.49 24.08 -2.53
C LEU A 120 31.84 22.58 -2.58
N LYS A 121 32.98 22.16 -2.02
CA LYS A 121 33.38 20.75 -1.96
C LYS A 121 32.45 19.93 -1.06
N MET A 122 32.07 20.48 0.08
CA MET A 122 31.12 19.80 0.99
C MET A 122 29.74 19.69 0.33
N ALA A 123 29.26 20.74 -0.34
CA ALA A 123 28.01 20.71 -1.08
C ALA A 123 28.05 19.68 -2.23
N GLU A 124 29.16 19.59 -2.96
CA GLU A 124 29.35 18.56 -3.98
C GLU A 124 29.24 17.15 -3.39
N GLN A 125 29.85 16.91 -2.24
CA GLN A 125 29.79 15.61 -1.58
C GLN A 125 28.37 15.29 -1.06
N ILE A 126 27.65 16.28 -0.53
CA ILE A 126 26.25 16.14 -0.13
C ILE A 126 25.40 15.69 -1.33
N LEU A 127 25.62 16.32 -2.51
CA LEU A 127 24.93 15.94 -3.74
C LEU A 127 25.25 14.50 -4.19
N LYS A 128 26.47 14.01 -3.94
CA LYS A 128 26.86 12.63 -4.22
C LYS A 128 26.20 11.61 -3.26
N GLU A 129 26.00 11.99 -2.00
CA GLU A 129 25.34 11.13 -1.00
C GLU A 129 23.80 11.12 -1.11
N ARG A 130 23.22 12.19 -1.65
CA ARG A 130 21.78 12.37 -1.77
C ARG A 130 21.05 11.23 -2.47
N PRO A 131 21.53 10.67 -3.61
CA PRO A 131 20.89 9.52 -4.25
C PRO A 131 20.84 8.26 -3.37
N THR A 132 21.80 8.06 -2.50
CA THR A 132 21.80 6.94 -1.55
C THR A 132 20.73 7.12 -0.48
N ILE A 133 20.49 8.36 -0.04
CA ILE A 133 19.53 8.69 1.02
C ILE A 133 18.10 8.82 0.46
N GLU A 134 17.88 9.40 -0.70
CA GLU A 134 16.56 9.58 -1.32
C GLU A 134 16.17 8.44 -2.29
N GLY A 135 17.12 7.68 -2.76
CA GLY A 135 17.13 6.67 -3.82
C GLY A 135 15.79 6.10 -4.28
N LEU A 136 15.32 5.04 -3.63
CA LEU A 136 14.12 4.30 -4.05
C LEU A 136 12.80 4.89 -3.53
N ASN A 137 12.81 6.03 -2.85
CA ASN A 137 11.60 6.64 -2.29
C ASN A 137 10.58 7.02 -3.40
N TRP A 138 11.07 7.36 -4.60
CA TRP A 138 10.24 7.69 -5.76
C TRP A 138 9.34 6.53 -6.19
N VAL A 139 9.77 5.27 -5.99
CA VAL A 139 8.97 4.09 -6.34
C VAL A 139 7.69 4.04 -5.50
N LEU A 140 7.80 4.28 -4.19
CA LEU A 140 6.62 4.34 -3.31
C LEU A 140 5.67 5.47 -3.72
N LYS A 141 6.22 6.62 -4.13
CA LYS A 141 5.43 7.73 -4.68
C LYS A 141 4.67 7.33 -5.93
N ILE A 142 5.32 6.65 -6.86
CA ILE A 142 4.67 6.18 -8.09
C ILE A 142 3.55 5.19 -7.75
N VAL A 143 3.80 4.21 -6.90
CA VAL A 143 2.77 3.22 -6.52
C VAL A 143 1.56 3.91 -5.89
N SER A 144 1.76 4.91 -5.01
CA SER A 144 0.64 5.64 -4.38
C SER A 144 -0.26 6.37 -5.38
N VAL A 145 0.28 6.80 -6.52
CA VAL A 145 -0.47 7.46 -7.60
C VAL A 145 -1.04 6.46 -8.60
N VAL A 146 -0.28 5.43 -8.95
CA VAL A 146 -0.67 4.47 -9.98
C VAL A 146 -1.71 3.47 -9.46
N ALA A 147 -1.68 3.09 -8.17
CA ALA A 147 -2.63 2.11 -7.65
C ALA A 147 -4.10 2.53 -7.80
N PRO A 148 -4.53 3.78 -7.50
CA PRO A 148 -5.92 4.21 -7.77
C PRO A 148 -6.24 4.24 -9.27
N LEU A 149 -5.28 4.61 -10.12
CA LEU A 149 -5.48 4.62 -11.58
C LEU A 149 -5.67 3.20 -12.12
N MET A 150 -4.96 2.22 -11.57
CA MET A 150 -5.19 0.81 -11.87
C MET A 150 -6.57 0.33 -11.40
N GLY A 151 -7.05 0.82 -10.26
CA GLY A 151 -8.42 0.60 -9.81
C GLY A 151 -9.45 1.17 -10.79
N LEU A 152 -9.26 2.40 -11.25
CA LEU A 152 -10.09 3.03 -12.27
C LEU A 152 -10.04 2.25 -13.60
N PHE A 153 -8.87 1.81 -14.02
CA PHE A 153 -8.71 0.97 -15.21
C PHE A 153 -9.52 -0.32 -15.10
N GLY A 154 -9.54 -0.94 -13.91
CA GLY A 154 -10.37 -2.11 -13.63
C GLY A 154 -11.86 -1.84 -13.76
N THR A 155 -12.35 -0.62 -13.42
CA THR A 155 -13.76 -0.27 -13.64
C THR A 155 -14.10 -0.19 -15.12
N ILE A 156 -13.22 0.35 -15.93
CA ILE A 156 -13.44 0.44 -17.39
C ILE A 156 -13.57 -0.97 -17.99
N ILE A 157 -12.66 -1.88 -17.62
CA ILE A 157 -12.72 -3.27 -18.10
C ILE A 157 -14.01 -3.96 -17.65
N GLY A 158 -14.38 -3.88 -16.36
CA GLY A 158 -15.58 -4.51 -15.84
C GLY A 158 -16.86 -3.98 -16.47
N MET A 159 -16.93 -2.68 -16.77
CA MET A 159 -18.07 -2.08 -17.44
C MET A 159 -18.13 -2.48 -18.92
N ILE A 160 -17.01 -2.54 -19.63
CA ILE A 160 -16.96 -3.03 -21.03
C ILE A 160 -17.50 -4.46 -21.08
N GLU A 161 -17.05 -5.33 -20.16
CA GLU A 161 -17.50 -6.71 -20.08
C GLU A 161 -19.01 -6.78 -19.82
N THR A 162 -19.52 -5.97 -18.89
CA THR A 162 -20.96 -5.88 -18.60
C THR A 162 -21.77 -5.50 -19.82
N PHE A 163 -21.37 -4.45 -20.55
CA PHE A 163 -22.08 -4.02 -21.77
C PHE A 163 -21.98 -5.04 -22.90
N THR A 164 -20.86 -5.72 -23.01
CA THR A 164 -20.71 -6.81 -23.98
C THR A 164 -21.69 -7.95 -23.69
N MET A 165 -21.84 -8.35 -22.43
CA MET A 165 -22.81 -9.36 -22.03
C MET A 165 -24.25 -8.92 -22.32
N ILE A 166 -24.59 -7.64 -22.07
CA ILE A 166 -25.91 -7.09 -22.40
C ILE A 166 -26.19 -7.14 -23.91
N THR A 167 -25.20 -6.83 -24.74
CA THR A 167 -25.38 -6.83 -26.19
C THR A 167 -25.52 -8.24 -26.78
N LEU A 168 -24.85 -9.23 -26.17
CA LEU A 168 -24.87 -10.63 -26.65
C LEU A 168 -26.11 -11.40 -26.16
N PHE A 169 -26.49 -11.20 -24.91
CA PHE A 169 -27.53 -12.01 -24.23
C PHE A 169 -28.79 -11.20 -23.88
N GLY A 170 -28.79 -9.90 -24.15
CA GLY A 170 -29.89 -9.00 -23.75
C GLY A 170 -29.88 -8.75 -22.23
N THR A 171 -30.94 -8.09 -21.75
CA THR A 171 -31.11 -7.73 -20.32
C THR A 171 -31.71 -8.87 -19.47
N GLY A 172 -31.79 -10.08 -20.01
CA GLY A 172 -32.55 -11.20 -19.42
C GLY A 172 -31.91 -11.84 -18.19
N ASP A 173 -30.62 -11.66 -17.95
CA ASP A 173 -29.92 -12.22 -16.77
C ASP A 173 -29.29 -11.13 -15.89
N PRO A 174 -30.02 -10.64 -14.87
CA PRO A 174 -29.51 -9.63 -13.94
C PRO A 174 -28.25 -10.08 -13.16
N LYS A 175 -28.07 -11.40 -12.98
CA LYS A 175 -26.95 -11.96 -12.21
C LYS A 175 -25.62 -11.81 -12.96
N THR A 176 -25.61 -12.05 -14.25
CA THR A 176 -24.42 -11.86 -15.10
C THR A 176 -24.03 -10.40 -15.18
N MET A 177 -25.01 -9.48 -15.31
CA MET A 177 -24.76 -8.04 -15.30
C MET A 177 -24.18 -7.57 -13.95
N ALA A 178 -24.76 -8.03 -12.83
CA ALA A 178 -24.28 -7.69 -11.49
C ALA A 178 -22.85 -8.15 -11.25
N SER A 179 -22.42 -9.26 -11.86
CA SER A 179 -21.05 -9.77 -11.77
C SER A 179 -20.03 -8.78 -12.31
N GLY A 180 -20.17 -8.27 -13.52
CA GLY A 180 -19.25 -7.32 -14.14
C GLY A 180 -19.20 -5.98 -13.41
N ILE A 181 -20.34 -5.48 -12.92
CA ILE A 181 -20.39 -4.28 -12.09
C ILE A 181 -19.65 -4.51 -10.76
N SER A 182 -19.81 -5.69 -10.15
CA SER A 182 -19.11 -6.06 -8.92
C SER A 182 -17.59 -6.06 -9.11
N VAL A 183 -17.08 -6.65 -10.19
CA VAL A 183 -15.66 -6.62 -10.56
C VAL A 183 -15.15 -5.17 -10.66
N ALA A 184 -15.89 -4.31 -11.35
CA ALA A 184 -15.55 -2.90 -11.51
C ALA A 184 -15.41 -2.18 -10.15
N LEU A 185 -16.37 -2.33 -9.25
CA LEU A 185 -16.35 -1.68 -7.95
C LEU A 185 -15.24 -2.24 -7.03
N VAL A 186 -15.03 -3.54 -7.06
CA VAL A 186 -14.01 -4.21 -6.25
C VAL A 186 -12.60 -3.77 -6.66
N THR A 187 -12.32 -3.62 -7.95
CA THR A 187 -10.99 -3.17 -8.41
C THR A 187 -10.67 -1.75 -7.95
N THR A 188 -11.64 -0.83 -7.95
CA THR A 188 -11.45 0.52 -7.41
C THR A 188 -11.20 0.49 -5.90
N TRP A 189 -11.96 -0.31 -5.15
CA TRP A 189 -11.77 -0.48 -3.73
C TRP A 189 -10.36 -1.02 -3.41
N LEU A 190 -9.88 -2.03 -4.14
CA LEU A 190 -8.52 -2.57 -4.00
C LEU A 190 -7.46 -1.52 -4.34
N GLY A 191 -7.64 -0.73 -5.39
CA GLY A 191 -6.74 0.35 -5.77
C GLY A 191 -6.56 1.37 -4.64
N LEU A 192 -7.65 1.80 -4.02
CA LEU A 192 -7.62 2.73 -2.89
C LEU A 192 -7.04 2.08 -1.62
N MET A 193 -7.35 0.80 -1.38
CA MET A 193 -6.81 0.05 -0.25
C MET A 193 -5.28 -0.06 -0.28
N VAL A 194 -4.69 -0.12 -1.48
CA VAL A 194 -3.22 -0.09 -1.66
C VAL A 194 -2.69 1.34 -1.62
N ALA A 195 -3.35 2.30 -2.27
CA ALA A 195 -2.85 3.66 -2.42
C ALA A 195 -2.74 4.41 -1.08
N ILE A 196 -3.75 4.29 -0.22
CA ILE A 196 -3.79 5.03 1.05
C ILE A 196 -2.60 4.66 1.95
N PRO A 197 -2.37 3.37 2.28
CA PRO A 197 -1.19 3.00 3.07
C PRO A 197 0.13 3.37 2.40
N THR A 198 0.24 3.16 1.08
CA THR A 198 1.49 3.46 0.35
C THR A 198 1.82 4.96 0.37
N THR A 199 0.81 5.84 0.35
CA THR A 199 0.99 7.28 0.51
C THR A 199 1.61 7.62 1.87
N PHE A 200 1.10 7.03 2.96
CA PHE A 200 1.68 7.21 4.29
C PHE A 200 3.11 6.63 4.39
N MET A 201 3.34 5.47 3.80
CA MET A 201 4.66 4.85 3.73
C MET A 201 5.67 5.76 3.02
N TYR A 202 5.28 6.32 1.85
CA TYR A 202 6.10 7.29 1.13
C TYR A 202 6.38 8.54 1.97
N ALA A 203 5.36 9.14 2.57
CA ALA A 203 5.52 10.33 3.40
C ALA A 203 6.48 10.09 4.56
N THR A 204 6.38 8.94 5.23
CA THR A 204 7.25 8.55 6.33
C THR A 204 8.70 8.44 5.87
N VAL A 205 8.98 7.64 4.84
CA VAL A 205 10.34 7.41 4.32
C VAL A 205 10.96 8.71 3.81
N ASN A 206 10.17 9.52 3.10
CA ASN A 206 10.63 10.81 2.56
C ASN A 206 10.98 11.81 3.68
N ASN A 207 10.18 11.88 4.75
CA ASN A 207 10.48 12.73 5.89
C ASN A 207 11.73 12.26 6.65
N PHE A 208 11.93 10.94 6.78
CA PHE A 208 13.17 10.40 7.34
C PHE A 208 14.38 10.77 6.50
N ALA A 209 14.32 10.61 5.18
CA ALA A 209 15.40 10.97 4.27
C ALA A 209 15.75 12.47 4.35
N LYS A 210 14.73 13.33 4.35
CA LYS A 210 14.92 14.78 4.52
C LYS A 210 15.53 15.15 5.87
N GLY A 211 15.10 14.47 6.94
CA GLY A 211 15.68 14.69 8.27
C GLY A 211 17.17 14.33 8.32
N ILE A 212 17.59 13.24 7.65
CA ILE A 212 19.01 12.86 7.56
C ILE A 212 19.79 13.92 6.79
N LEU A 213 19.30 14.34 5.62
CA LEU A 213 19.94 15.39 4.81
C LEU A 213 20.03 16.71 5.56
N GLY A 214 18.97 17.13 6.26
CA GLY A 214 18.99 18.31 7.10
C GLY A 214 20.06 18.29 8.19
N THR A 215 20.23 17.14 8.88
CA THR A 215 21.30 16.99 9.88
C THR A 215 22.68 17.07 9.24
N ILE A 216 22.86 16.52 8.05
CA ILE A 216 24.12 16.59 7.30
C ILE A 216 24.42 18.03 6.88
N GLU A 217 23.43 18.73 6.31
CA GLU A 217 23.57 20.12 5.88
C GLU A 217 23.87 21.07 7.06
N GLU A 218 23.14 20.91 8.18
CA GLU A 218 23.35 21.69 9.40
C GLU A 218 24.76 21.50 9.97
N SER A 219 25.20 20.24 10.10
CA SER A 219 26.54 19.91 10.63
C SER A 219 27.63 20.44 9.72
N SER A 220 27.45 20.35 8.41
CA SER A 220 28.41 20.84 7.40
C SER A 220 28.54 22.35 7.43
N THR A 221 27.41 23.07 7.46
CA THR A 221 27.37 24.52 7.53
C THR A 221 27.95 25.03 8.86
N GLY A 222 27.64 24.35 9.97
CA GLY A 222 28.19 24.67 11.28
C GLY A 222 29.72 24.55 11.33
N MET A 223 30.29 23.54 10.63
CA MET A 223 31.75 23.40 10.53
C MET A 223 32.38 24.50 9.67
N ALA A 224 31.78 24.86 8.56
CA ALA A 224 32.25 25.96 7.71
C ALA A 224 32.23 27.31 8.45
N ALA A 225 31.17 27.57 9.22
CA ALA A 225 31.04 28.79 10.04
C ALA A 225 32.11 28.86 11.13
N LYS A 226 32.34 27.79 11.92
CA LYS A 226 33.42 27.76 12.91
C LYS A 226 34.79 28.02 12.32
N ARG A 227 35.02 27.58 11.10
CA ARG A 227 36.28 27.80 10.41
C ARG A 227 36.45 29.26 9.92
N SER A 228 35.35 29.90 9.48
CA SER A 228 35.39 31.33 9.13
C SER A 228 35.73 32.23 10.33
N GLU A 229 35.15 31.93 11.49
CA GLU A 229 35.43 32.63 12.75
C GLU A 229 36.85 32.38 13.26
N GLY A 230 37.41 31.17 13.11
CA GLY A 230 38.79 30.86 13.51
C GLY A 230 39.89 31.45 12.61
N LYS A 231 39.51 32.05 11.43
CA LYS A 231 40.42 32.77 10.56
C LYS A 231 40.38 34.30 10.75
N ALA A 232 39.37 34.79 11.50
CA ALA A 232 39.26 36.20 11.89
C ALA A 232 40.03 36.46 13.20
#